data_78d9ceb7ab8bd074f211a1252a547f11
#
_entry.id   78d9ceb7ab8bd074f211a1252a547f11
#
_cell.length_a   1.000
_cell.length_b   1.000
_cell.length_c   1.000
_cell.angle_alpha   90.00
_cell.angle_beta   90.00
_cell.angle_gamma   90.00
#
_symmetry.space_group_name_H-M   'P 1'
#
loop_
_entity.id
_entity.type
_entity.pdbx_description
1 polymer ?
#
loop_
_entity_poly.entity_id
_entity_poly.type
_entity_poly.pdbx_seq_one_letter_code
_entity_poly.pdbx_strand_id
1 'polypeptide(L)'
;MVAKPRHGTRDRAPAPEVARVLLVEKDVTARLTLQAVLQASGYAVDSAASAPEAMDKLERDQYALVLCGLRSDSRDDCRRVINHASAQEYKPATAFLTTSGSQSKRPKSGRLLIEPQEVPALLTKIADLLADRAAGRERRNMRRRRRVELVAN
;
A
#
# COMPACT_ATOMS: atom_id res chain seq x y z
N MET A 1 30.70 -22.69 -18.81
CA MET A 1 30.34 -22.39 -18.63
C MET A 1 29.80 -21.59 -18.23
N VAL A 2 29.29 -21.19 -18.01
CA VAL A 2 28.74 -20.63 -17.82
C VAL A 2 28.37 -19.71 -17.14
N ALA A 3 28.58 -18.95 -17.09
CA ALA A 3 28.32 -17.92 -16.47
C ALA A 3 27.10 -17.41 -16.49
N LYS A 4 26.58 -17.08 -15.74
CA LYS A 4 25.45 -16.73 -15.77
C LYS A 4 25.23 -15.47 -15.92
N PRO A 5 24.48 -15.11 -16.31
CA PRO A 5 24.12 -13.87 -16.73
C PRO A 5 23.75 -12.94 -15.69
N ARG A 6 23.82 -13.23 -14.57
CA ARG A 6 23.47 -12.29 -13.67
C ARG A 6 24.25 -11.04 -13.78
N HIS A 7 25.31 -11.08 -14.49
CA HIS A 7 26.07 -9.90 -14.69
C HIS A 7 25.37 -8.85 -15.50
N GLY A 8 24.63 -9.27 -16.46
CA GLY A 8 23.90 -8.34 -17.29
C GLY A 8 22.92 -7.51 -16.53
N THR A 9 22.42 -8.02 -15.47
CA THR A 9 21.42 -7.28 -14.73
C THR A 9 21.99 -6.07 -14.03
N ARG A 10 23.27 -6.03 -13.80
CA ARG A 10 23.84 -4.89 -13.16
C ARG A 10 23.93 -3.69 -14.05
N ASP A 11 24.18 -3.94 -15.31
CA ASP A 11 24.37 -2.87 -16.25
C ASP A 11 23.06 -2.29 -16.73
N ARG A 12 21.96 -2.94 -16.43
CA ARG A 12 20.70 -2.45 -16.86
C ARG A 12 20.12 -1.54 -15.84
N ALA A 13 19.26 -0.66 -16.28
CA ALA A 13 18.43 0.08 -15.36
C ALA A 13 17.70 -0.93 -14.47
N PRO A 14 17.59 -0.68 -13.16
CA PRO A 14 16.88 -1.59 -12.30
C PRO A 14 15.44 -1.77 -12.77
N ALA A 15 14.95 -2.98 -12.71
CA ALA A 15 13.55 -3.25 -13.00
C ALA A 15 12.69 -2.46 -12.05
N PRO A 16 11.53 -2.01 -12.48
CA PRO A 16 10.63 -1.31 -11.56
C PRO A 16 10.31 -2.22 -10.39
N GLU A 17 10.40 -1.69 -9.21
CA GLU A 17 10.07 -2.45 -8.03
C GLU A 17 8.60 -2.77 -8.02
N VAL A 18 8.28 -4.03 -7.71
CA VAL A 18 6.91 -4.44 -7.54
C VAL A 18 6.40 -3.82 -6.24
N ALA A 19 5.31 -3.11 -6.31
CA ALA A 19 4.75 -2.50 -5.10
C ALA A 19 4.21 -3.58 -4.19
N ARG A 20 4.54 -3.46 -2.91
CA ARG A 20 4.04 -4.38 -1.90
C ARG A 20 2.80 -3.80 -1.24
N VAL A 21 1.78 -4.61 -1.14
CA VAL A 21 0.50 -4.20 -0.58
C VAL A 21 0.20 -5.10 0.62
N LEU A 22 -0.18 -4.49 1.71
CA LEU A 22 -0.71 -5.23 2.86
C LEU A 22 -2.23 -5.13 2.82
N LEU A 23 -2.88 -6.27 2.69
CA LEU A 23 -4.33 -6.37 2.66
C LEU A 23 -4.82 -6.89 4.00
N VAL A 24 -5.55 -6.06 4.72
CA VAL A 24 -6.11 -6.44 6.02
C VAL A 24 -7.60 -6.65 5.84
N GLU A 25 -8.03 -7.89 5.89
CA GLU A 25 -9.42 -8.25 5.69
C GLU A 25 -9.77 -9.45 6.53
N LYS A 26 -10.78 -9.31 7.35
CA LYS A 26 -11.20 -10.35 8.26
C LYS A 26 -11.95 -11.48 7.56
N ASP A 27 -12.75 -11.17 6.57
CA ASP A 27 -13.50 -12.16 5.83
C ASP A 27 -12.59 -12.96 4.90
N VAL A 28 -12.61 -14.28 5.05
CA VAL A 28 -11.71 -15.15 4.30
C VAL A 28 -11.96 -15.06 2.80
N THR A 29 -13.21 -15.10 2.38
CA THR A 29 -13.55 -15.07 0.96
C THR A 29 -13.13 -13.74 0.33
N ALA A 30 -13.46 -12.64 0.97
CA ALA A 30 -13.07 -11.32 0.47
C ALA A 30 -11.56 -11.18 0.43
N ARG A 31 -10.88 -11.66 1.46
CA ARG A 31 -9.42 -11.58 1.53
C ARG A 31 -8.76 -12.33 0.38
N LEU A 32 -9.19 -13.58 0.16
CA LEU A 32 -8.60 -14.40 -0.90
C LEU A 32 -8.92 -13.85 -2.29
N THR A 33 -10.13 -13.37 -2.48
CA THR A 33 -10.53 -12.79 -3.77
C THR A 33 -9.72 -11.53 -4.08
N LEU A 34 -9.63 -10.62 -3.13
CA LEU A 34 -8.87 -9.39 -3.34
C LEU A 34 -7.39 -9.65 -3.52
N GLN A 35 -6.86 -10.60 -2.76
CA GLN A 35 -5.46 -10.97 -2.89
C GLN A 35 -5.19 -11.48 -4.31
N ALA A 36 -6.04 -12.35 -4.83
CA ALA A 36 -5.89 -12.89 -6.17
C ALA A 36 -5.95 -11.78 -7.24
N VAL A 37 -6.90 -10.86 -7.09
CA VAL A 37 -7.04 -9.74 -8.03
C VAL A 37 -5.80 -8.87 -8.03
N LEU A 38 -5.30 -8.52 -6.86
CA LEU A 38 -4.13 -7.65 -6.74
C LEU A 38 -2.88 -8.34 -7.26
N GLN A 39 -2.71 -9.62 -6.97
CA GLN A 39 -1.57 -10.38 -7.47
C GLN A 39 -1.62 -10.50 -8.99
N ALA A 40 -2.80 -10.73 -9.55
CA ALA A 40 -2.97 -10.80 -11.00
C ALA A 40 -2.64 -9.46 -11.67
N SER A 41 -2.76 -8.38 -10.94
CA SER A 41 -2.44 -7.05 -11.44
C SER A 41 -0.97 -6.65 -11.25
N GLY A 42 -0.17 -7.55 -10.70
CA GLY A 42 1.27 -7.34 -10.61
C GLY A 42 1.77 -6.89 -9.25
N TYR A 43 0.92 -6.81 -8.25
CA TYR A 43 1.35 -6.39 -6.91
C TYR A 43 1.82 -7.58 -6.09
N ALA A 44 2.77 -7.35 -5.22
CA ALA A 44 3.14 -8.34 -4.21
C ALA A 44 2.24 -8.12 -3.00
N VAL A 45 1.46 -9.11 -2.64
CA VAL A 45 0.42 -8.94 -1.61
C VAL A 45 0.70 -9.84 -0.42
N ASP A 46 0.75 -9.24 0.75
CA ASP A 46 0.67 -9.97 2.01
C ASP A 46 -0.70 -9.69 2.59
N SER A 47 -1.29 -10.65 3.25
CA SER A 47 -2.60 -10.45 3.85
C SER A 47 -2.55 -10.69 5.34
N ALA A 48 -3.47 -10.05 6.04
CA ALA A 48 -3.64 -10.22 7.47
C ALA A 48 -5.12 -10.32 7.78
N ALA A 49 -5.46 -11.17 8.71
CA ALA A 49 -6.85 -11.40 9.11
C ALA A 49 -7.24 -10.59 10.34
N SER A 50 -6.27 -9.96 10.99
CA SER A 50 -6.53 -9.24 12.23
C SER A 50 -5.61 -8.03 12.35
N ALA A 51 -5.98 -7.11 13.22
CA ALA A 51 -5.14 -5.92 13.46
C ALA A 51 -3.78 -6.30 14.05
N PRO A 52 -3.68 -7.16 15.07
CA PRO A 52 -2.36 -7.54 15.59
C PRO A 52 -1.46 -8.15 14.53
N GLU A 53 -2.00 -9.01 13.69
CA GLU A 53 -1.22 -9.60 12.60
C GLU A 53 -0.74 -8.54 11.62
N ALA A 54 -1.62 -7.61 11.26
CA ALA A 54 -1.27 -6.53 10.35
C ALA A 54 -0.18 -5.63 10.93
N MET A 55 -0.31 -5.28 12.19
CA MET A 55 0.68 -4.41 12.83
C MET A 55 2.04 -5.08 12.92
N ASP A 56 2.07 -6.38 13.18
CA ASP A 56 3.30 -7.14 13.20
C ASP A 56 3.98 -7.14 11.83
N LYS A 57 3.20 -7.32 10.76
CA LYS A 57 3.75 -7.28 9.41
C LYS A 57 4.28 -5.90 9.05
N LEU A 58 3.59 -4.84 9.48
CA LEU A 58 4.04 -3.47 9.24
C LEU A 58 5.39 -3.17 9.89
N GLU A 59 5.68 -3.83 11.00
CA GLU A 59 6.97 -3.67 11.67
C GLU A 59 8.10 -4.44 10.99
N ARG A 60 7.77 -5.56 10.38
CA ARG A 60 8.78 -6.44 9.79
C ARG A 60 9.13 -6.08 8.36
N ASP A 61 8.18 -5.59 7.61
CA ASP A 61 8.33 -5.33 6.18
C ASP A 61 7.85 -3.94 5.83
N GLN A 62 8.26 -3.46 4.68
CA GLN A 62 7.84 -2.17 4.19
C GLN A 62 6.81 -2.34 3.09
N TYR A 63 5.72 -1.62 3.20
CA TYR A 63 4.63 -1.69 2.24
C TYR A 63 4.43 -0.34 1.58
N ALA A 64 4.07 -0.37 0.29
CA ALA A 64 3.73 0.84 -0.43
C ALA A 64 2.29 1.25 -0.17
N LEU A 65 1.43 0.28 0.14
CA LEU A 65 0.01 0.52 0.34
C LEU A 65 -0.54 -0.43 1.40
N VAL A 66 -1.42 0.10 2.23
CA VAL A 66 -2.16 -0.69 3.20
C VAL A 66 -3.64 -0.53 2.91
N LEU A 67 -4.30 -1.62 2.60
CA LEU A 67 -5.74 -1.66 2.37
C LEU A 67 -6.40 -2.37 3.54
N CYS A 68 -7.38 -1.74 4.15
CA CYS A 68 -8.04 -2.34 5.30
C CYS A 68 -9.55 -2.43 5.06
N GLY A 69 -10.08 -3.63 5.17
CA GLY A 69 -11.51 -3.88 5.01
C GLY A 69 -12.30 -3.27 6.15
N LEU A 70 -13.18 -2.34 5.79
CA LEU A 70 -13.97 -1.61 6.76
C LEU A 70 -15.33 -2.25 6.93
N ARG A 71 -15.51 -2.96 8.01
CA ARG A 71 -16.79 -3.53 8.40
C ARG A 71 -17.23 -2.89 9.69
N SER A 72 -18.50 -2.99 9.97
CA SER A 72 -19.03 -2.35 11.17
C SER A 72 -18.36 -2.85 12.45
N ASP A 73 -17.98 -4.11 12.48
CA ASP A 73 -17.35 -4.72 13.66
C ASP A 73 -15.83 -4.55 13.68
N SER A 74 -15.25 -4.01 12.64
CA SER A 74 -13.79 -3.89 12.54
C SER A 74 -13.30 -2.46 12.35
N ARG A 75 -14.15 -1.48 12.57
CA ARG A 75 -13.77 -0.07 12.41
C ARG A 75 -12.61 0.34 13.27
N ASP A 76 -12.65 -0.03 14.53
CA ASP A 76 -11.58 0.35 15.45
C ASP A 76 -10.29 -0.35 15.12
N ASP A 77 -10.38 -1.60 14.67
CA ASP A 77 -9.21 -2.36 14.24
C ASP A 77 -8.58 -1.72 13.00
N CYS A 78 -9.39 -1.35 12.03
CA CYS A 78 -8.89 -0.65 10.85
C CYS A 78 -8.21 0.66 11.22
N ARG A 79 -8.82 1.40 12.12
CA ARG A 79 -8.23 2.67 12.56
C ARG A 79 -6.87 2.45 13.20
N ARG A 80 -6.74 1.44 14.03
CA ARG A 80 -5.47 1.12 14.67
C ARG A 80 -4.41 0.73 13.65
N VAL A 81 -4.78 -0.10 12.68
CA VAL A 81 -3.85 -0.50 11.63
C VAL A 81 -3.39 0.70 10.81
N ILE A 82 -4.33 1.54 10.40
CA ILE A 82 -4.02 2.71 9.59
C ILE A 82 -3.16 3.71 10.35
N ASN A 83 -3.45 3.92 11.62
CA ASN A 83 -2.63 4.81 12.45
C ASN A 83 -1.22 4.26 12.61
N HIS A 84 -1.10 2.97 12.81
CA HIS A 84 0.20 2.32 12.94
C HIS A 84 1.00 2.43 11.63
N ALA A 85 0.32 2.22 10.50
CA ALA A 85 0.94 2.35 9.18
C ALA A 85 1.42 3.77 8.94
N SER A 86 0.60 4.75 9.28
CA SER A 86 0.94 6.16 9.09
C SER A 86 2.13 6.60 9.92
N ALA A 87 2.41 5.92 11.01
CA ALA A 87 3.54 6.21 11.88
C ALA A 87 4.86 5.60 11.37
N GLN A 88 4.80 4.70 10.39
CA GLN A 88 6.02 4.09 9.87
C GLN A 88 6.82 5.09 9.05
N GLU A 89 8.14 4.97 9.13
CA GLU A 89 9.01 5.87 8.39
C GLU A 89 8.86 5.77 6.89
N TYR A 90 8.55 4.59 6.39
CA TYR A 90 8.38 4.39 4.96
C TYR A 90 7.06 4.93 4.43
N LYS A 91 6.19 5.43 5.29
CA LYS A 91 4.96 6.14 4.92
C LYS A 91 4.17 5.46 3.81
N PRO A 92 3.52 4.34 4.08
CA PRO A 92 2.71 3.70 3.06
C PRO A 92 1.47 4.53 2.77
N ALA A 93 0.95 4.43 1.55
CA ALA A 93 -0.38 4.93 1.27
C ALA A 93 -1.39 4.07 2.02
N THR A 94 -2.51 4.64 2.41
CA THR A 94 -3.52 3.90 3.15
C THR A 94 -4.90 4.12 2.55
N ALA A 95 -5.74 3.10 2.58
CA ALA A 95 -7.11 3.21 2.11
C ALA A 95 -7.99 2.21 2.84
N PHE A 96 -9.27 2.55 2.95
CA PHE A 96 -10.27 1.63 3.46
C PHE A 96 -11.02 1.00 2.31
N LEU A 97 -11.32 -0.29 2.44
CA LEU A 97 -12.17 -1.00 1.51
C LEU A 97 -13.57 -1.11 2.11
N THR A 98 -14.56 -0.71 1.34
CA THR A 98 -15.94 -0.85 1.79
C THR A 98 -16.61 -1.97 1.02
N THR A 99 -17.56 -2.64 1.65
CA THR A 99 -18.37 -3.63 0.97
C THR A 99 -19.60 -2.95 0.38
N SER A 100 -20.21 -3.63 -0.57
CA SER A 100 -21.40 -3.12 -1.21
C SER A 100 -22.49 -2.82 -0.21
N GLY A 101 -23.25 -1.82 -0.47
CA GLY A 101 -24.36 -1.44 0.38
C GLY A 101 -24.01 -0.49 1.51
N SER A 102 -22.74 -0.27 1.78
CA SER A 102 -22.42 0.75 2.72
C SER A 102 -22.51 2.09 2.01
N GLN A 103 -23.35 2.93 2.52
CA GLN A 103 -23.49 4.26 1.98
C GLN A 103 -22.17 4.96 2.14
N SER A 104 -21.60 5.33 1.04
CA SER A 104 -20.33 5.98 1.09
C SER A 104 -20.51 7.35 1.66
N LYS A 105 -20.23 7.49 2.89
CA LYS A 105 -20.00 8.79 3.45
C LYS A 105 -18.60 9.17 3.07
N ARG A 106 -18.42 10.42 2.71
CA ARG A 106 -17.11 10.89 2.36
C ARG A 106 -16.16 10.58 3.52
N PRO A 107 -15.02 9.98 3.24
CA PRO A 107 -14.08 9.71 4.30
C PRO A 107 -13.60 11.01 4.90
N LYS A 108 -13.63 11.06 6.20
CA LYS A 108 -13.04 12.18 6.91
C LYS A 108 -11.53 12.00 6.85
N SER A 109 -10.81 13.06 6.85
CA SER A 109 -9.35 13.07 6.87
C SER A 109 -8.67 12.55 5.61
N GLY A 110 -9.25 12.75 4.46
CA GLY A 110 -8.60 12.47 3.19
C GLY A 110 -8.33 11.02 2.88
N ARG A 111 -8.90 10.11 3.63
CA ARG A 111 -8.75 8.69 3.33
C ARG A 111 -9.74 8.26 2.27
N LEU A 112 -9.28 7.39 1.40
CA LEU A 112 -10.07 6.97 0.27
C LEU A 112 -10.84 5.70 0.61
N LEU A 113 -12.14 5.71 0.29
CA LEU A 113 -12.96 4.51 0.40
C LEU A 113 -13.08 3.88 -0.98
N ILE A 114 -12.78 2.62 -1.06
CA ILE A 114 -12.77 1.89 -2.32
C ILE A 114 -13.72 0.71 -2.21
N GLU A 115 -14.58 0.55 -3.21
CA GLU A 115 -15.50 -0.57 -3.24
C GLU A 115 -14.90 -1.73 -4.04
N PRO A 116 -14.71 -2.89 -3.40
CA PRO A 116 -14.01 -3.99 -4.07
C PRO A 116 -14.76 -4.59 -5.25
N GLN A 117 -16.08 -4.43 -5.31
CA GLN A 117 -16.84 -5.04 -6.37
C GLN A 117 -16.64 -4.38 -7.73
N GLU A 118 -16.08 -3.19 -7.75
CA GLU A 118 -15.75 -2.53 -9.00
C GLU A 118 -14.26 -2.65 -9.25
N VAL A 119 -13.83 -3.80 -9.68
CA VAL A 119 -12.41 -4.11 -9.81
C VAL A 119 -11.64 -3.11 -10.67
N PRO A 120 -12.11 -2.72 -11.86
CA PRO A 120 -11.33 -1.75 -12.64
C PRO A 120 -11.16 -0.42 -11.91
N ALA A 121 -12.21 0.06 -11.27
CA ALA A 121 -12.13 1.31 -10.51
C ALA A 121 -11.20 1.16 -9.31
N LEU A 122 -11.25 0.01 -8.64
CA LEU A 122 -10.37 -0.29 -7.52
C LEU A 122 -8.92 -0.21 -7.96
N LEU A 123 -8.58 -0.88 -9.05
CA LEU A 123 -7.19 -0.91 -9.52
C LEU A 123 -6.70 0.47 -9.93
N THR A 124 -7.56 1.27 -10.55
CA THR A 124 -7.22 2.63 -10.90
C THR A 124 -6.93 3.48 -9.66
N LYS A 125 -7.78 3.37 -8.66
CA LYS A 125 -7.57 4.11 -7.41
C LYS A 125 -6.31 3.69 -6.68
N ILE A 126 -6.00 2.41 -6.69
CA ILE A 126 -4.76 1.91 -6.09
C ILE A 126 -3.56 2.49 -6.83
N ALA A 127 -3.59 2.47 -8.16
CA ALA A 127 -2.49 3.03 -8.95
C ALA A 127 -2.31 4.52 -8.65
N ASP A 128 -3.39 5.27 -8.52
CA ASP A 128 -3.32 6.69 -8.18
C ASP A 128 -2.72 6.92 -6.80
N LEU A 129 -3.11 6.11 -5.83
CA LEU A 129 -2.56 6.22 -4.47
C LEU A 129 -1.05 5.96 -4.46
N LEU A 130 -0.62 4.96 -5.21
CA LEU A 130 0.79 4.62 -5.29
C LEU A 130 1.58 5.71 -6.02
N ALA A 131 1.00 6.27 -7.07
CA ALA A 131 1.64 7.38 -7.79
C ALA A 131 1.78 8.61 -6.91
N ASP A 132 0.75 8.94 -6.16
CA ASP A 132 0.78 10.08 -5.24
C ASP A 132 1.83 9.87 -4.15
N ARG A 133 1.94 8.68 -3.65
CA ARG A 133 2.95 8.35 -2.65
C ARG A 133 4.35 8.54 -3.22
N ALA A 134 4.59 8.04 -4.42
CA ALA A 134 5.89 8.17 -5.06
C ALA A 134 6.25 9.63 -5.30
N ALA A 135 5.30 10.42 -5.78
CA ALA A 135 5.52 11.85 -6.01
C ALA A 135 5.82 12.58 -4.70
N GLY A 136 5.12 12.22 -3.63
CA GLY A 136 5.37 12.80 -2.31
C GLY A 136 6.77 12.50 -1.80
N ARG A 137 7.23 11.28 -1.98
CA ARG A 137 8.59 10.90 -1.59
C ARG A 137 9.63 11.68 -2.37
N GLU A 138 9.40 11.82 -3.65
CA GLU A 138 10.33 12.55 -4.51
C GLU A 138 10.45 14.02 -4.09
N ARG A 139 9.34 14.66 -3.81
CA ARG A 139 9.33 16.04 -3.33
C ARG A 139 10.10 16.19 -2.02
N ARG A 140 9.92 15.25 -1.11
CA ARG A 140 10.65 15.28 0.17
C ARG A 140 12.15 15.13 -0.04
N ASN A 141 12.54 14.26 -0.94
CA ASN A 141 13.94 14.03 -1.25
C ASN A 141 14.57 15.28 -1.87
N MET A 142 13.87 15.93 -2.78
CA MET A 142 14.34 17.16 -3.39
C MET A 142 14.54 18.28 -2.36
N ARG A 143 13.60 18.41 -1.44
CA ARG A 143 13.75 19.40 -0.37
C ARG A 143 14.95 19.11 0.51
N ARG A 144 15.17 17.85 0.80
CA ARG A 144 16.33 17.45 1.59
C ARG A 144 17.64 17.75 0.87
N ARG A 145 17.71 17.48 -0.42
CA ARG A 145 18.89 17.79 -1.21
C ARG A 145 19.19 19.28 -1.23
N ARG A 146 18.18 20.09 -1.45
CA ARG A 146 18.36 21.54 -1.45
C ARG A 146 18.87 22.04 -0.13
N ARG A 147 18.34 21.50 0.96
CA ARG A 147 18.76 21.89 2.28
C ARG A 147 20.24 21.57 2.51
N VAL A 148 20.67 20.41 2.08
CA VAL A 148 22.06 20.00 2.20
C VAL A 148 22.97 20.90 1.36
N GLU A 149 22.59 21.24 0.16
CA GLU A 149 23.36 22.13 -0.68
C GLU A 149 23.53 23.51 -0.07
N LEU A 150 22.48 24.05 0.53
CA LEU A 150 22.57 25.34 1.18
C LEU A 150 23.50 25.31 2.39
N VAL A 151 23.50 24.23 3.10
CA VAL A 151 24.38 24.10 4.26
C VAL A 151 25.84 23.96 3.85
N ALA A 152 26.10 23.28 2.75
CA ALA A 152 27.46 23.06 2.27
C ALA A 152 28.14 24.34 1.79
N ASN A 153 27.38 25.34 1.42
CA ASN A 153 27.92 26.63 1.03
C ASN A 153 28.00 27.59 2.21
#